data_5194e96d25df920e3e6898bfa6bf3962
#
_entry.id   5194e96d25df920e3e6898bfa6bf3962
#
_cell.length_a   1.000
_cell.length_b   1.000
_cell.length_c   1.000
_cell.angle_alpha   90.00
_cell.angle_beta   90.00
_cell.angle_gamma   90.00
#
_symmetry.space_group_name_H-M   'P 1'
#
loop_
_entity.id
_entity.type
_entity.pdbx_description
1 polymer ?
#
loop_
_entity_poly.entity_id
_entity_poly.type
_entity_poly.pdbx_seq_one_letter_code
_entity_poly.pdbx_strand_id
1 'polypeptide(L)'
;MTQQKEIAMDYTINRLITGASFDAVDARTRKALADSGFGILTEIDVAATMKKKLNVDMSPYLILGACNPKMAHQAIGLEPRVGAMLPCNVILRAVDGGVEVSAIDPKASMAAIDNAALHAVAGQVRDLLAGAVAAI
;
A
#
# COMPACT_ATOMS: atom_id res chain seq x y z
N MET A 1 14.82 15.99 13.54
CA MET A 1 14.82 15.47 12.97
C MET A 1 14.18 14.22 12.70
N THR A 2 14.74 13.29 12.35
CA THR A 2 14.10 12.04 12.02
C THR A 2 13.41 11.37 13.17
N GLN A 3 13.83 11.69 14.37
CA GLN A 3 13.21 11.12 15.55
C GLN A 3 11.74 11.47 15.65
N GLN A 4 11.38 12.66 15.19
CA GLN A 4 10.01 13.07 15.22
C GLN A 4 9.16 12.18 14.35
N LYS A 5 9.67 11.80 13.19
CA LYS A 5 8.93 10.93 12.33
C LYS A 5 8.72 9.55 12.92
N GLU A 6 9.69 9.06 13.65
CA GLU A 6 9.59 7.75 14.25
C GLU A 6 8.57 7.70 15.36
N ILE A 7 8.38 8.83 16.03
CA ILE A 7 7.41 8.92 17.11
C ILE A 7 6.01 9.13 16.56
N ALA A 8 5.90 9.77 15.40
CA ALA A 8 4.62 10.03 14.79
C ALA A 8 3.95 8.72 14.42
N MET A 9 2.63 8.73 14.40
CA MET A 9 1.89 7.58 13.98
C MET A 9 2.24 7.22 12.57
N ASP A 10 2.73 6.01 12.40
CA ASP A 10 3.12 5.51 11.12
C ASP A 10 1.95 4.74 10.54
N TYR A 11 1.52 5.11 9.36
CA TYR A 11 0.38 4.46 8.70
C TYR A 11 0.81 3.72 7.44
N THR A 12 2.11 3.69 7.12
CA THR A 12 2.63 2.99 5.96
C THR A 12 3.82 2.11 6.32
N ILE A 13 3.98 1.05 5.54
CA ILE A 13 5.11 0.14 5.61
C ILE A 13 5.98 0.46 4.40
N ASN A 14 7.20 0.94 4.63
CA ASN A 14 8.00 1.57 3.60
C ASN A 14 9.27 0.81 3.30
N ARG A 15 9.71 0.88 2.03
CA ARG A 15 11.01 0.37 1.62
C ARG A 15 11.55 1.19 0.45
N LEU A 16 12.80 1.63 0.54
CA LEU A 16 13.48 2.29 -0.57
C LEU A 16 14.25 1.23 -1.37
N ILE A 17 13.96 1.15 -2.66
CA ILE A 17 14.65 0.24 -3.58
C ILE A 17 15.63 1.09 -4.40
N THR A 18 16.91 0.75 -4.34
CA THR A 18 17.95 1.43 -5.08
C THR A 18 18.46 0.55 -6.22
N GLY A 19 19.05 1.17 -7.23
CA GLY A 19 19.72 0.43 -8.31
C GLY A 19 18.77 -0.25 -9.29
N ALA A 20 17.49 0.12 -9.32
CA ALA A 20 16.52 -0.46 -10.26
C ALA A 20 15.64 0.64 -10.83
N SER A 21 15.16 0.45 -12.05
CA SER A 21 14.26 1.40 -12.68
C SER A 21 12.88 1.36 -12.02
N PHE A 22 12.10 2.41 -12.23
CA PHE A 22 10.73 2.46 -11.73
C PHE A 22 9.91 1.27 -12.25
N ASP A 23 10.03 0.96 -13.53
CA ASP A 23 9.30 -0.16 -14.14
C ASP A 23 9.73 -1.51 -13.55
N ALA A 24 11.02 -1.68 -13.27
CA ALA A 24 11.51 -2.90 -12.64
C ALA A 24 10.97 -3.06 -11.24
N VAL A 25 10.92 -1.98 -10.46
CA VAL A 25 10.36 -2.01 -9.10
C VAL A 25 8.87 -2.30 -9.16
N ASP A 26 8.15 -1.71 -10.11
CA ASP A 26 6.73 -1.98 -10.31
C ASP A 26 6.48 -3.48 -10.54
N ALA A 27 7.21 -4.09 -11.46
CA ALA A 27 7.07 -5.51 -11.76
C ALA A 27 7.39 -6.38 -10.52
N ARG A 28 8.45 -6.05 -9.79
CA ARG A 28 8.84 -6.78 -8.59
C ARG A 28 7.81 -6.64 -7.47
N THR A 29 7.21 -5.47 -7.35
CA THR A 29 6.17 -5.20 -6.35
C THR A 29 4.93 -6.04 -6.63
N ARG A 30 4.48 -6.08 -7.89
CA ARG A 30 3.32 -6.88 -8.28
C ARG A 30 3.55 -8.37 -8.01
N LYS A 31 4.75 -8.85 -8.31
CA LYS A 31 5.10 -10.25 -8.04
C LYS A 31 5.10 -10.55 -6.56
N ALA A 32 5.72 -9.71 -5.75
CA ALA A 32 5.77 -9.90 -4.30
C ALA A 32 4.38 -9.91 -3.68
N LEU A 33 3.50 -9.01 -4.14
CA LEU A 33 2.11 -8.97 -3.69
C LEU A 33 1.37 -10.24 -4.08
N ALA A 34 1.52 -10.69 -5.32
CA ALA A 34 0.88 -11.91 -5.79
C ALA A 34 1.34 -13.13 -5.00
N ASP A 35 2.63 -13.21 -4.70
CA ASP A 35 3.20 -14.31 -3.91
C ASP A 35 2.66 -14.32 -2.48
N SER A 36 2.18 -13.18 -1.99
CA SER A 36 1.57 -13.05 -0.65
C SER A 36 0.04 -13.11 -0.68
N GLY A 37 -0.55 -13.46 -1.82
CA GLY A 37 -1.99 -13.65 -1.92
C GLY A 37 -2.79 -12.42 -2.31
N PHE A 38 -2.13 -11.36 -2.79
CA PHE A 38 -2.81 -10.13 -3.19
C PHE A 38 -2.94 -10.04 -4.71
N GLY A 39 -4.15 -9.72 -5.18
CA GLY A 39 -4.38 -9.34 -6.56
C GLY A 39 -4.42 -7.82 -6.70
N ILE A 40 -4.03 -7.31 -7.87
CA ILE A 40 -4.10 -5.88 -8.15
C ILE A 40 -5.44 -5.60 -8.81
N LEU A 41 -6.28 -4.84 -8.12
CA LEU A 41 -7.62 -4.50 -8.61
C LEU A 41 -7.64 -3.18 -9.36
N THR A 42 -6.83 -2.24 -8.94
CA THR A 42 -6.81 -0.89 -9.52
C THR A 42 -5.40 -0.40 -9.68
N GLU A 43 -5.20 0.45 -10.68
CA GLU A 43 -3.94 1.14 -10.92
C GLU A 43 -4.25 2.59 -11.22
N ILE A 44 -3.58 3.49 -10.55
CA ILE A 44 -3.72 4.92 -10.80
C ILE A 44 -2.33 5.50 -11.03
N ASP A 45 -2.08 5.94 -12.26
CA ASP A 45 -0.88 6.69 -12.59
C ASP A 45 -1.14 8.15 -12.24
N VAL A 46 -0.70 8.54 -11.05
CA VAL A 46 -0.96 9.88 -10.52
C VAL A 46 -0.25 10.94 -11.36
N ALA A 47 0.99 10.69 -11.75
CA ALA A 47 1.74 11.65 -12.56
C ALA A 47 1.03 11.92 -13.90
N ALA A 48 0.57 10.86 -14.57
CA ALA A 48 -0.15 11.00 -15.83
C ALA A 48 -1.50 11.69 -15.62
N THR A 49 -2.19 11.39 -14.52
CA THR A 49 -3.46 12.00 -14.19
C THR A 49 -3.31 13.50 -13.95
N MET A 50 -2.29 13.91 -13.21
CA MET A 50 -2.04 15.32 -12.93
C MET A 50 -1.64 16.08 -14.20
N LYS A 51 -0.87 15.44 -15.08
CA LYS A 51 -0.53 16.03 -16.37
C LYS A 51 -1.79 16.28 -17.20
N LYS A 52 -2.67 15.28 -17.26
CA LYS A 52 -3.87 15.39 -18.07
C LYS A 52 -4.86 16.41 -17.51
N LYS A 53 -5.05 16.42 -16.19
CA LYS A 53 -6.10 17.26 -15.58
C LYS A 53 -5.65 18.66 -15.23
N LEU A 54 -4.40 18.84 -14.87
CA LEU A 54 -3.88 20.12 -14.38
C LEU A 54 -2.73 20.67 -15.23
N ASN A 55 -2.25 19.89 -16.19
CA ASN A 55 -1.08 20.24 -17.00
C ASN A 55 0.15 20.53 -16.14
N VAL A 56 0.31 19.79 -15.05
CA VAL A 56 1.51 19.88 -14.19
C VAL A 56 2.34 18.62 -14.35
N ASP A 57 3.65 18.80 -14.22
CA ASP A 57 4.60 17.69 -14.25
C ASP A 57 4.96 17.30 -12.83
N MET A 58 5.12 16.01 -12.58
CA MET A 58 5.61 15.50 -11.31
C MET A 58 6.38 14.20 -11.55
N SER A 59 7.17 13.82 -10.57
CA SER A 59 7.90 12.56 -10.63
C SER A 59 6.94 11.36 -10.68
N PRO A 60 7.37 10.23 -11.23
CA PRO A 60 6.55 9.03 -11.28
C PRO A 60 5.93 8.69 -9.93
N TYR A 61 4.64 8.46 -9.95
CA TYR A 61 3.84 8.16 -8.77
C TYR A 61 2.70 7.23 -9.19
N LEU A 62 2.71 6.01 -8.65
CA LEU A 62 1.75 4.96 -9.03
C LEU A 62 1.05 4.45 -7.77
N ILE A 63 -0.27 4.30 -7.84
CA ILE A 63 -1.05 3.67 -6.77
C ILE A 63 -1.58 2.34 -7.27
N LEU A 64 -1.26 1.28 -6.56
CA LEU A 64 -1.78 -0.07 -6.82
C LEU A 64 -2.77 -0.42 -5.72
N GLY A 65 -4.01 -0.71 -6.09
CA GLY A 65 -5.00 -1.21 -5.15
C GLY A 65 -4.90 -2.71 -5.04
N ALA A 66 -4.36 -3.19 -3.92
CA ALA A 66 -4.12 -4.62 -3.70
C ALA A 66 -5.21 -5.22 -2.81
N CYS A 67 -5.67 -6.40 -3.15
CA CYS A 67 -6.70 -7.10 -2.41
C CYS A 67 -6.34 -8.57 -2.19
N ASN A 68 -6.47 -9.01 -0.95
CA ASN A 68 -6.49 -10.43 -0.62
C ASN A 68 -7.98 -10.79 -0.47
N PRO A 69 -8.58 -11.49 -1.45
CA PRO A 69 -10.03 -11.68 -1.46
C PRO A 69 -10.58 -12.36 -0.22
N LYS A 70 -9.87 -13.35 0.28
CA LYS A 70 -10.32 -14.09 1.46
C LYS A 70 -10.39 -13.19 2.69
N MET A 71 -9.34 -12.38 2.89
CA MET A 71 -9.27 -11.46 4.02
C MET A 71 -10.28 -10.31 3.86
N ALA A 72 -10.44 -9.79 2.66
CA ALA A 72 -11.40 -8.73 2.37
C ALA A 72 -12.83 -9.20 2.63
N HIS A 73 -13.17 -10.40 2.20
CA HIS A 73 -14.49 -10.97 2.42
C HIS A 73 -14.76 -11.13 3.92
N GLN A 74 -13.77 -11.61 4.65
CA GLN A 74 -13.88 -11.77 6.11
C GLN A 74 -14.06 -10.41 6.80
N ALA A 75 -13.30 -9.41 6.41
CA ALA A 75 -13.40 -8.06 6.97
C ALA A 75 -14.78 -7.44 6.73
N ILE A 76 -15.31 -7.57 5.52
CA ILE A 76 -16.63 -7.04 5.16
C ILE A 76 -17.73 -7.74 5.98
N GLY A 77 -17.57 -9.03 6.24
CA GLY A 77 -18.51 -9.76 7.08
C GLY A 77 -18.51 -9.26 8.52
N LEU A 78 -17.39 -8.78 9.02
CA LEU A 78 -17.26 -8.25 10.38
C LEU A 78 -17.69 -6.80 10.50
N GLU A 79 -17.46 -6.00 9.46
CA GLU A 79 -17.80 -4.58 9.40
C GLU A 79 -18.16 -4.23 7.96
N PRO A 80 -19.46 -4.18 7.62
CA PRO A 80 -19.88 -3.97 6.22
C PRO A 80 -19.37 -2.70 5.58
N ARG A 81 -19.11 -1.65 6.38
CA ARG A 81 -18.62 -0.37 5.85
C ARG A 81 -17.11 -0.31 5.66
N VAL A 82 -16.40 -1.39 6.01
CA VAL A 82 -14.94 -1.39 5.86
C VAL A 82 -14.51 -1.25 4.40
N GLY A 83 -15.41 -1.55 3.47
CA GLY A 83 -15.16 -1.33 2.06
C GLY A 83 -14.72 0.09 1.72
N ALA A 84 -15.10 1.08 2.55
CA ALA A 84 -14.62 2.45 2.38
C ALA A 84 -13.11 2.58 2.57
N MET A 85 -12.48 1.61 3.23
CA MET A 85 -11.02 1.57 3.47
C MET A 85 -10.31 0.53 2.59
N LEU A 86 -10.99 0.02 1.59
CA LEU A 86 -10.43 -0.99 0.68
C LEU A 86 -10.41 -0.44 -0.74
N PRO A 87 -9.53 -0.92 -1.60
CA PRO A 87 -8.49 -1.92 -1.36
C PRO A 87 -7.33 -1.37 -0.54
N CYS A 88 -6.41 -2.26 -0.13
CA CYS A 88 -5.16 -1.80 0.49
C CYS A 88 -4.27 -1.23 -0.59
N ASN A 89 -3.95 0.05 -0.49
CA ASN A 89 -3.12 0.71 -1.49
C ASN A 89 -1.64 0.48 -1.22
N VAL A 90 -0.91 0.24 -2.29
CA VAL A 90 0.54 0.19 -2.29
C VAL A 90 1.02 1.22 -3.30
N ILE A 91 1.80 2.19 -2.86
CA ILE A 91 2.27 3.25 -3.73
C ILE A 91 3.74 3.08 -4.06
N LEU A 92 4.09 3.49 -5.28
CA LEU A 92 5.46 3.55 -5.74
C LEU A 92 5.75 4.99 -6.14
N ARG A 93 6.83 5.57 -5.61
CA ARG A 93 7.23 6.94 -5.92
C ARG A 93 8.69 6.98 -6.30
N ALA A 94 9.01 7.67 -7.40
CA ALA A 94 10.39 8.00 -7.69
C ALA A 94 10.84 9.10 -6.71
N VAL A 95 11.88 8.82 -5.97
CA VAL A 95 12.45 9.76 -4.99
C VAL A 95 13.96 9.84 -5.18
N ASP A 96 14.60 10.77 -4.48
CA ASP A 96 16.05 10.82 -4.49
C ASP A 96 16.59 9.49 -3.95
N GLY A 97 17.49 8.89 -4.71
CA GLY A 97 18.12 7.63 -4.31
C GLY A 97 17.40 6.37 -4.79
N GLY A 98 16.21 6.46 -5.38
CA GLY A 98 15.55 5.27 -5.89
C GLY A 98 14.05 5.35 -6.01
N VAL A 99 13.40 4.23 -5.77
CA VAL A 99 11.94 4.12 -5.78
C VAL A 99 11.49 3.68 -4.40
N GLU A 100 10.66 4.51 -3.77
CA GLU A 100 10.08 4.13 -2.48
C GLU A 100 8.76 3.41 -2.70
N VAL A 101 8.63 2.24 -2.08
CA VAL A 101 7.40 1.48 -2.04
C VAL A 101 6.80 1.62 -0.66
N SER A 102 5.52 2.00 -0.59
CA SER A 102 4.82 2.18 0.68
C SER A 102 3.47 1.50 0.64
N ALA A 103 3.28 0.50 1.49
CA ALA A 103 1.98 -0.15 1.63
C ALA A 103 1.24 0.49 2.80
N ILE A 104 -0.07 0.63 2.66
CA ILE A 104 -0.91 1.06 3.80
C ILE A 104 -0.79 0.03 4.92
N ASP A 105 -0.75 0.49 6.15
CA ASP A 105 -0.87 -0.38 7.32
C ASP A 105 -2.36 -0.45 7.70
N PRO A 106 -3.04 -1.58 7.42
CA PRO A 106 -4.47 -1.67 7.70
C PRO A 106 -4.79 -1.64 9.19
N LYS A 107 -3.85 -2.01 10.04
CA LYS A 107 -4.04 -1.91 11.47
C LYS A 107 -4.15 -0.44 11.89
N ALA A 108 -3.33 0.42 11.28
CA ALA A 108 -3.39 1.86 11.53
C ALA A 108 -4.63 2.48 10.88
N SER A 109 -4.95 2.11 9.63
CA SER A 109 -6.08 2.71 8.91
C SER A 109 -7.42 2.34 9.53
N MET A 110 -7.53 1.18 10.16
CA MET A 110 -8.77 0.67 10.75
C MET A 110 -8.82 0.87 12.27
N ALA A 111 -7.85 1.58 12.85
CA ALA A 111 -7.74 1.71 14.30
C ALA A 111 -8.95 2.40 14.94
N ALA A 112 -9.60 3.31 14.20
CA ALA A 112 -10.77 4.02 14.71
C ALA A 112 -12.04 3.19 14.75
N ILE A 113 -12.05 2.03 14.09
CA ILE A 113 -13.23 1.16 14.08
C ILE A 113 -13.22 0.31 15.35
N ASP A 114 -14.28 0.41 16.12
CA ASP A 114 -14.39 -0.33 17.38
C ASP A 114 -14.90 -1.75 17.10
N ASN A 115 -13.97 -2.63 16.71
CA ASN A 115 -14.28 -4.02 16.37
C ASN A 115 -13.02 -4.86 16.53
N ALA A 116 -12.92 -5.59 17.63
CA ALA A 116 -11.74 -6.37 17.96
C ALA A 116 -11.45 -7.48 16.94
N ALA A 117 -12.48 -8.12 16.41
CA ALA A 117 -12.30 -9.18 15.41
C ALA A 117 -11.76 -8.59 14.10
N LEU A 118 -12.21 -7.40 13.73
CA LEU A 118 -11.71 -6.70 12.56
C LEU A 118 -10.23 -6.34 12.74
N HIS A 119 -9.85 -5.86 13.92
CA HIS A 119 -8.45 -5.53 14.21
C HIS A 119 -7.54 -6.75 14.09
N ALA A 120 -8.02 -7.93 14.45
CA ALA A 120 -7.26 -9.16 14.29
C ALA A 120 -7.02 -9.49 12.82
N VAL A 121 -8.04 -9.34 11.98
CA VAL A 121 -7.90 -9.53 10.53
C VAL A 121 -6.96 -8.49 9.95
N ALA A 122 -7.10 -7.24 10.35
CA ALA A 122 -6.22 -6.15 9.89
C ALA A 122 -4.76 -6.44 10.22
N GLY A 123 -4.48 -7.00 11.40
CA GLY A 123 -3.13 -7.39 11.80
C GLY A 123 -2.56 -8.48 10.91
N GLN A 124 -3.37 -9.46 10.51
CA GLN A 124 -2.95 -10.52 9.60
C GLN A 124 -2.62 -9.94 8.21
N VAL A 125 -3.46 -9.06 7.70
CA VAL A 125 -3.22 -8.40 6.41
C VAL A 125 -1.95 -7.56 6.47
N ARG A 126 -1.76 -6.84 7.57
CA ARG A 126 -0.54 -6.06 7.78
C ARG A 126 0.71 -6.92 7.69
N ASP A 127 0.70 -8.07 8.33
CA ASP A 127 1.86 -8.97 8.31
C ASP A 127 2.15 -9.49 6.90
N LEU A 128 1.11 -9.80 6.13
CA LEU A 128 1.26 -10.22 4.74
C LEU A 128 1.82 -9.09 3.88
N LEU A 129 1.33 -7.86 4.06
CA LEU A 129 1.84 -6.72 3.32
C LEU A 129 3.30 -6.42 3.69
N ALA A 130 3.64 -6.50 4.98
CA ALA A 130 5.02 -6.28 5.43
C ALA A 130 5.96 -7.32 4.81
N GLY A 131 5.53 -8.58 4.75
CA GLY A 131 6.30 -9.64 4.10
C GLY A 131 6.49 -9.39 2.60
N ALA A 132 5.44 -8.93 1.92
CA ALA A 132 5.51 -8.61 0.50
C ALA A 132 6.49 -7.47 0.24
N VAL A 133 6.40 -6.38 1.01
CA VAL A 133 7.30 -5.23 0.87
C VAL A 133 8.76 -5.66 1.11
N ALA A 134 8.99 -6.51 2.11
CA ALA A 134 10.34 -7.00 2.41
C ALA A 134 10.90 -7.88 1.29
N ALA A 135 10.03 -8.50 0.49
CA ALA A 135 10.43 -9.43 -0.57
C ALA A 135 10.66 -8.78 -1.93
N ILE A 136 10.42 -7.49 -2.06
CA ILE A 136 10.56 -6.79 -3.34
C ILE A 136 12.00 -6.77 -3.84
#